data_c25c9c2d18e37f3e970649ea3fede310
#
_entry.id   c25c9c2d18e37f3e970649ea3fede310
#
_cell.length_a   1.000
_cell.length_b   1.000
_cell.length_c   1.000
_cell.angle_alpha   90.00
_cell.angle_beta   90.00
_cell.angle_gamma   90.00
#
_symmetry.space_group_name_H-M   'P 1'
#
loop_
_entity.id
_entity.type
_entity.pdbx_description
1 polymer ?
#
loop_
_entity_poly.entity_id
_entity_poly.type
_entity_poly.pdbx_seq_one_letter_code
_entity_poly.pdbx_strand_id
1 'polypeptide(L)'
;VLAGLGTEDYGIFNAVAGVITASTCISSVLALSTQRFYSFAMGKGEQERLKEIFSVSLNIVMLIALILFILFEIAGPWLVSTQLTIPAERLEAAQWILQFSLFSFIFTLLQIPFIGAVFANENMGYYALISTIDCIVKLLIAYCIGMTGGDNLGYYGAALMLEAFMVMLLYVIIARRKYPECKYTIVKKKTLYKELFSFSGWSFYGALAGVGMTQGSTIILNVFFGPIINAAFGIANQIYNAINTLTNSVVIAFRPAMIKSYSAKENGYLE
;
A
#
# COMPACT_ATOMS: atom_id res chain seq x y z
N VAL A 1 -15.24 -14.89 3.03
CA VAL A 1 -15.58 -13.67 3.79
C VAL A 1 -17.06 -13.39 3.71
N LEU A 2 -17.65 -13.21 2.50
CA LEU A 2 -19.10 -12.90 2.34
C LEU A 2 -19.99 -13.94 3.05
N ALA A 3 -19.67 -15.23 2.95
CA ALA A 3 -20.43 -16.29 3.61
C ALA A 3 -20.29 -16.27 5.14
N GLY A 4 -19.18 -15.75 5.67
CA GLY A 4 -18.94 -15.69 7.12
C GLY A 4 -19.45 -14.42 7.79
N LEU A 5 -19.40 -13.27 7.10
CA LEU A 5 -19.87 -11.98 7.61
C LEU A 5 -21.36 -11.75 7.32
N GLY A 6 -21.90 -12.35 6.25
CA GLY A 6 -23.18 -11.96 5.69
C GLY A 6 -23.08 -10.73 4.77
N THR A 7 -24.16 -10.44 4.05
CA THR A 7 -24.18 -9.36 3.05
C THR A 7 -24.10 -7.97 3.67
N GLU A 8 -24.72 -7.78 4.82
CA GLU A 8 -24.80 -6.49 5.51
C GLU A 8 -23.43 -6.08 6.09
N ASP A 9 -22.83 -6.93 6.93
CA ASP A 9 -21.53 -6.67 7.56
C ASP A 9 -20.40 -6.58 6.52
N TYR A 10 -20.46 -7.39 5.45
CA TYR A 10 -19.53 -7.29 4.34
C TYR A 10 -19.67 -5.95 3.58
N GLY A 11 -20.91 -5.45 3.42
CA GLY A 11 -21.17 -4.13 2.85
C GLY A 11 -20.60 -3.00 3.71
N ILE A 12 -20.81 -3.06 5.03
CA ILE A 12 -20.27 -2.09 6.00
C ILE A 12 -18.74 -2.09 5.93
N PHE A 13 -18.12 -3.28 5.98
CA PHE A 13 -16.66 -3.40 5.87
C PHE A 13 -16.12 -2.75 4.58
N ASN A 14 -16.71 -3.07 3.42
CA ASN A 14 -16.25 -2.49 2.16
C ASN A 14 -16.47 -0.98 2.09
N ALA A 15 -17.54 -0.45 2.63
CA ALA A 15 -17.79 0.99 2.65
C ALA A 15 -16.76 1.72 3.53
N VAL A 16 -16.52 1.22 4.75
CA VAL A 16 -15.60 1.85 5.71
C VAL A 16 -14.14 1.66 5.30
N ALA A 17 -13.72 0.42 5.02
CA ALA A 17 -12.36 0.13 4.58
C ALA A 17 -12.05 0.74 3.21
N GLY A 18 -13.05 0.86 2.33
CA GLY A 18 -12.92 1.48 1.01
C GLY A 18 -12.42 2.92 1.06
N VAL A 19 -12.84 3.69 2.07
CA VAL A 19 -12.37 5.07 2.30
C VAL A 19 -10.85 5.10 2.53
N ILE A 20 -10.34 4.18 3.33
CA ILE A 20 -8.90 4.08 3.64
C ILE A 20 -8.16 3.50 2.44
N THR A 21 -8.74 2.50 1.77
CA THR A 21 -8.16 1.87 0.57
C THR A 21 -7.93 2.89 -0.56
N ALA A 22 -8.76 3.93 -0.69
CA ALA A 22 -8.51 5.00 -1.65
C ALA A 22 -7.15 5.70 -1.44
N SER A 23 -6.61 5.66 -0.22
CA SER A 23 -5.31 6.25 0.11
C SER A 23 -4.11 5.35 -0.24
N THR A 24 -4.32 4.13 -0.72
CA THR A 24 -3.22 3.20 -1.08
C THR A 24 -2.38 3.68 -2.26
N CYS A 25 -2.89 4.61 -3.07
CA CYS A 25 -2.09 5.28 -4.09
C CYS A 25 -0.88 6.02 -3.48
N ILE A 26 -1.00 6.54 -2.26
CA ILE A 26 0.11 7.18 -1.53
C ILE A 26 1.19 6.14 -1.23
N SER A 27 0.80 4.96 -0.75
CA SER A 27 1.73 3.86 -0.44
C SER A 27 2.53 3.43 -1.68
N SER A 28 1.88 3.26 -2.82
CA SER A 28 2.53 2.83 -4.06
C SER A 28 3.52 3.87 -4.58
N VAL A 29 3.20 5.16 -4.49
CA VAL A 29 4.10 6.26 -4.86
C VAL A 29 5.32 6.32 -3.95
N LEU A 30 5.13 6.20 -2.64
CA LEU A 30 6.23 6.19 -1.67
C LEU A 30 7.14 4.97 -1.86
N ALA A 31 6.56 3.79 -2.13
CA ALA A 31 7.32 2.59 -2.41
C ALA A 31 8.17 2.73 -3.68
N LEU A 32 7.59 3.26 -4.77
CA LEU A 32 8.30 3.53 -6.02
C LEU A 32 9.46 4.51 -5.82
N SER A 33 9.20 5.61 -5.10
CA SER A 33 10.21 6.63 -4.79
C SER A 33 11.36 6.02 -3.99
N THR A 34 11.05 5.35 -2.88
CA THR A 34 12.06 4.72 -2.01
C THR A 34 12.89 3.69 -2.79
N GLN A 35 12.25 2.79 -3.53
CA GLN A 35 12.94 1.78 -4.35
C GLN A 35 13.90 2.42 -5.35
N ARG A 36 13.48 3.49 -6.04
CA ARG A 36 14.32 4.19 -7.03
C ARG A 36 15.59 4.76 -6.41
N PHE A 37 15.44 5.53 -5.32
CA PHE A 37 16.59 6.15 -4.66
C PHE A 37 17.56 5.11 -4.09
N TYR A 38 17.03 4.04 -3.52
CA TYR A 38 17.85 2.92 -3.04
C TYR A 38 18.64 2.25 -4.16
N SER A 39 17.96 1.84 -5.24
CA SER A 39 18.61 1.16 -6.36
C SER A 39 19.66 2.03 -7.03
N PHE A 40 19.41 3.35 -7.12
CA PHE A 40 20.36 4.31 -7.70
C PHE A 40 21.62 4.47 -6.83
N ALA A 41 21.47 4.63 -5.51
CA ALA A 41 22.61 4.73 -4.60
C ALA A 41 23.41 3.43 -4.53
N MET A 42 22.72 2.29 -4.61
CA MET A 42 23.36 0.97 -4.62
C MET A 42 24.20 0.75 -5.88
N GLY A 43 23.69 1.15 -7.06
CA GLY A 43 24.45 1.07 -8.31
C GLY A 43 25.71 1.94 -8.33
N LYS A 44 25.70 3.05 -7.56
CA LYS A 44 26.90 3.89 -7.36
C LYS A 44 27.86 3.40 -6.26
N GLY A 45 27.48 2.37 -5.51
CA GLY A 45 28.28 1.87 -4.38
C GLY A 45 28.30 2.80 -3.15
N GLU A 46 27.36 3.75 -3.04
CA GLU A 46 27.32 4.79 -2.00
C GLU A 46 26.68 4.26 -0.70
N GLN A 47 27.40 3.42 0.05
CA GLN A 47 26.86 2.74 1.25
C GLN A 47 26.33 3.70 2.34
N GLU A 48 27.01 4.81 2.60
CA GLU A 48 26.55 5.80 3.59
C GLU A 48 25.26 6.50 3.12
N ARG A 49 25.16 6.75 1.81
CA ARG A 49 23.95 7.34 1.23
C ARG A 49 22.75 6.42 1.32
N LEU A 50 22.94 5.09 1.28
CA LEU A 50 21.86 4.12 1.50
C LEU A 50 21.25 4.25 2.89
N LYS A 51 22.07 4.39 3.95
CA LYS A 51 21.59 4.63 5.32
C LYS A 51 20.82 5.94 5.44
N GLU A 52 21.33 7.00 4.77
CA GLU A 52 20.66 8.31 4.74
C GLU A 52 19.30 8.21 4.04
N ILE A 53 19.23 7.54 2.88
CA ILE A 53 17.96 7.33 2.13
C ILE A 53 16.97 6.54 2.99
N PHE A 54 17.41 5.48 3.67
CA PHE A 54 16.57 4.72 4.60
C PHE A 54 15.97 5.63 5.67
N SER A 55 16.80 6.38 6.36
CA SER A 55 16.38 7.22 7.47
C SER A 55 15.43 8.35 7.02
N VAL A 56 15.73 8.98 5.87
CA VAL A 56 14.88 10.02 5.29
C VAL A 56 13.55 9.43 4.81
N SER A 57 13.57 8.28 4.12
CA SER A 57 12.33 7.60 3.69
C SER A 57 11.46 7.22 4.89
N LEU A 58 12.06 6.69 5.96
CA LEU A 58 11.35 6.34 7.18
C LEU A 58 10.72 7.57 7.84
N ASN A 59 11.45 8.70 7.92
CA ASN A 59 10.93 9.95 8.48
C ASN A 59 9.78 10.51 7.64
N ILE A 60 9.89 10.48 6.31
CA ILE A 60 8.82 10.92 5.39
C ILE A 60 7.58 10.05 5.58
N VAL A 61 7.76 8.73 5.60
CA VAL A 61 6.66 7.79 5.79
C VAL A 61 6.00 7.98 7.15
N MET A 62 6.76 8.14 8.24
CA MET A 62 6.21 8.42 9.57
C MET A 62 5.43 9.73 9.62
N LEU A 63 5.95 10.79 8.98
CA LEU A 63 5.25 12.07 8.90
C LEU A 63 3.93 11.95 8.14
N ILE A 64 3.93 11.28 6.98
CA ILE A 64 2.73 11.07 6.18
C ILE A 64 1.74 10.17 6.93
N ALA A 65 2.21 9.11 7.58
CA ALA A 65 1.37 8.24 8.39
C ALA A 65 0.69 9.01 9.54
N LEU A 66 1.43 9.90 10.22
CA LEU A 66 0.88 10.76 11.27
C LEU A 66 -0.16 11.75 10.75
N ILE A 67 0.10 12.39 9.60
CA ILE A 67 -0.85 13.31 8.97
C ILE A 67 -2.13 12.57 8.58
N LEU A 68 -2.02 11.40 7.95
CA LEU A 68 -3.16 10.59 7.56
C LEU A 68 -3.91 10.03 8.77
N PHE A 69 -3.20 9.63 9.82
CA PHE A 69 -3.82 9.23 11.07
C PHE A 69 -4.71 10.33 11.63
N ILE A 70 -4.18 11.53 11.80
CA ILE A 70 -4.95 12.68 12.33
C ILE A 70 -6.12 13.03 11.41
N LEU A 71 -5.91 13.00 10.09
CA LEU A 71 -6.96 13.27 9.12
C LEU A 71 -8.11 12.27 9.24
N PHE A 72 -7.81 10.98 9.29
CA PHE A 72 -8.83 9.92 9.37
C PHE A 72 -9.47 9.82 10.76
N GLU A 73 -8.77 10.18 11.84
CA GLU A 73 -9.35 10.30 13.18
C GLU A 73 -10.40 11.42 13.25
N ILE A 74 -10.19 12.52 12.54
CA ILE A 74 -11.13 13.66 12.53
C ILE A 74 -12.27 13.40 11.52
N ALA A 75 -11.91 13.04 10.29
CA ALA A 75 -12.87 12.92 9.19
C ALA A 75 -13.62 11.57 9.18
N GLY A 76 -12.99 10.49 9.66
CA GLY A 76 -13.51 9.13 9.60
C GLY A 76 -14.79 8.94 10.41
N PRO A 77 -14.83 9.27 11.70
CA PRO A 77 -16.06 9.15 12.50
C PRO A 77 -17.20 9.99 11.96
N TRP A 78 -16.91 11.20 11.48
CA TRP A 78 -17.91 12.05 10.83
C TRP A 78 -18.47 11.38 9.57
N LEU A 79 -17.61 10.81 8.74
CA LEU A 79 -18.01 10.15 7.49
C LEU A 79 -18.83 8.90 7.76
N VAL A 80 -18.43 8.07 8.74
CA VAL A 80 -19.15 6.85 9.14
C VAL A 80 -20.52 7.18 9.72
N SER A 81 -20.62 8.23 10.54
CA SER A 81 -21.88 8.58 11.23
C SER A 81 -22.84 9.38 10.39
N THR A 82 -22.38 10.16 9.39
CA THR A 82 -23.24 11.12 8.66
C THR A 82 -23.42 10.82 7.19
N GLN A 83 -22.43 10.21 6.53
CA GLN A 83 -22.44 10.01 5.08
C GLN A 83 -22.73 8.57 4.68
N LEU A 84 -22.37 7.59 5.54
CA LEU A 84 -22.64 6.19 5.26
C LEU A 84 -23.99 5.78 5.86
N THR A 85 -24.79 5.07 5.08
CA THR A 85 -26.07 4.51 5.54
C THR A 85 -25.81 3.21 6.29
N ILE A 86 -25.53 3.33 7.60
CA ILE A 86 -25.22 2.21 8.49
C ILE A 86 -26.35 2.09 9.52
N PRO A 87 -26.91 0.88 9.78
CA PRO A 87 -27.88 0.69 10.84
C PRO A 87 -27.33 1.12 12.21
N ALA A 88 -28.17 1.76 13.04
CA ALA A 88 -27.74 2.28 14.34
C ALA A 88 -27.12 1.21 15.25
N GLU A 89 -27.60 -0.03 15.15
CA GLU A 89 -27.10 -1.19 15.90
C GLU A 89 -25.67 -1.61 15.50
N ARG A 90 -25.25 -1.24 14.27
CA ARG A 90 -23.92 -1.58 13.71
C ARG A 90 -22.94 -0.41 13.69
N LEU A 91 -23.35 0.76 14.14
CA LEU A 91 -22.52 1.97 14.08
C LEU A 91 -21.23 1.83 14.90
N GLU A 92 -21.32 1.23 16.09
CA GLU A 92 -20.15 0.97 16.94
C GLU A 92 -19.17 0.00 16.27
N ALA A 93 -19.66 -1.09 15.70
CA ALA A 93 -18.83 -2.04 14.95
C ALA A 93 -18.16 -1.37 13.74
N ALA A 94 -18.85 -0.49 13.02
CA ALA A 94 -18.30 0.26 11.90
C ALA A 94 -17.19 1.23 12.34
N GLN A 95 -17.32 1.86 13.50
CA GLN A 95 -16.25 2.69 14.06
C GLN A 95 -15.00 1.87 14.42
N TRP A 96 -15.17 0.68 15.01
CA TRP A 96 -14.06 -0.22 15.27
C TRP A 96 -13.37 -0.67 13.98
N ILE A 97 -14.14 -0.97 12.92
CA ILE A 97 -13.58 -1.31 11.59
C ILE A 97 -12.77 -0.16 11.03
N LEU A 98 -13.23 1.09 11.19
CA LEU A 98 -12.47 2.26 10.77
C LEU A 98 -11.10 2.30 11.46
N GLN A 99 -11.06 2.12 12.79
CA GLN A 99 -9.84 2.11 13.56
C GLN A 99 -8.89 0.98 13.13
N PHE A 100 -9.38 -0.24 13.05
CA PHE A 100 -8.57 -1.39 12.64
C PHE A 100 -8.02 -1.23 11.22
N SER A 101 -8.83 -0.72 10.29
CA SER A 101 -8.40 -0.44 8.90
C SER A 101 -7.37 0.67 8.85
N LEU A 102 -7.51 1.71 9.67
CA LEU A 102 -6.56 2.81 9.76
C LEU A 102 -5.20 2.32 10.28
N PHE A 103 -5.16 1.54 11.35
CA PHE A 103 -3.92 0.95 11.86
C PHE A 103 -3.29 -0.01 10.85
N SER A 104 -4.08 -0.85 10.18
CA SER A 104 -3.59 -1.73 9.10
C SER A 104 -2.91 -0.93 8.00
N PHE A 105 -3.51 0.18 7.60
CA PHE A 105 -2.94 1.07 6.58
C PHE A 105 -1.63 1.73 7.05
N ILE A 106 -1.56 2.18 8.31
CA ILE A 106 -0.33 2.73 8.90
C ILE A 106 0.79 1.68 8.90
N PHE A 107 0.51 0.44 9.31
CA PHE A 107 1.50 -0.64 9.26
C PHE A 107 1.97 -0.90 7.83
N THR A 108 1.08 -0.84 6.85
CA THR A 108 1.40 -0.94 5.42
C THR A 108 2.28 0.22 4.94
N LEU A 109 2.10 1.43 5.45
CA LEU A 109 3.00 2.55 5.17
C LEU A 109 4.38 2.34 5.79
N LEU A 110 4.44 1.98 7.07
CA LEU A 110 5.70 1.85 7.82
C LEU A 110 6.63 0.75 7.27
N GLN A 111 6.11 -0.26 6.59
CA GLN A 111 6.93 -1.30 5.95
C GLN A 111 7.63 -0.83 4.66
N ILE A 112 7.19 0.28 4.03
CA ILE A 112 7.68 0.72 2.71
C ILE A 112 9.21 0.87 2.63
N PRO A 113 9.91 1.54 3.58
CA PRO A 113 11.37 1.66 3.51
C PRO A 113 12.09 0.32 3.57
N PHE A 114 11.53 -0.65 4.30
CA PHE A 114 12.11 -2.00 4.43
C PHE A 114 11.88 -2.84 3.17
N ILE A 115 10.70 -2.73 2.55
CA ILE A 115 10.42 -3.34 1.23
C ILE A 115 11.36 -2.75 0.18
N GLY A 116 11.56 -1.42 0.19
CA GLY A 116 12.49 -0.73 -0.70
C GLY A 116 13.90 -1.28 -0.63
N ALA A 117 14.40 -1.58 0.59
CA ALA A 117 15.70 -2.21 0.78
C ALA A 117 15.76 -3.65 0.23
N VAL A 118 14.71 -4.46 0.46
CA VAL A 118 14.60 -5.83 -0.09
C VAL A 118 14.66 -5.81 -1.63
N PHE A 119 13.89 -4.93 -2.26
CA PHE A 119 13.87 -4.79 -3.73
C PHE A 119 15.20 -4.30 -4.29
N ALA A 120 15.82 -3.29 -3.67
CA ALA A 120 17.08 -2.75 -4.12
C ALA A 120 18.21 -3.78 -4.03
N ASN A 121 18.16 -4.68 -3.06
CA ASN A 121 19.08 -5.82 -2.96
C ASN A 121 18.71 -7.00 -3.87
N GLU A 122 17.68 -6.87 -4.73
CA GLU A 122 17.20 -7.89 -5.68
C GLU A 122 16.80 -9.21 -5.02
N ASN A 123 16.54 -9.19 -3.73
CA ASN A 123 16.16 -10.38 -2.95
C ASN A 123 14.65 -10.66 -3.05
N MET A 124 14.18 -10.88 -4.30
CA MET A 124 12.76 -11.14 -4.59
C MET A 124 12.22 -12.39 -3.87
N GLY A 125 13.10 -13.32 -3.46
CA GLY A 125 12.71 -14.50 -2.69
C GLY A 125 12.06 -14.15 -1.34
N TYR A 126 12.58 -13.15 -0.62
CA TYR A 126 11.98 -12.69 0.65
C TYR A 126 10.63 -12.00 0.42
N TYR A 127 10.55 -11.20 -0.64
CA TYR A 127 9.27 -10.59 -1.02
C TYR A 127 8.21 -11.66 -1.34
N ALA A 128 8.55 -12.64 -2.17
CA ALA A 128 7.65 -13.73 -2.54
C ALA A 128 7.23 -14.55 -1.31
N LEU A 129 8.17 -14.87 -0.41
CA LEU A 129 7.89 -15.61 0.82
C LEU A 129 6.90 -14.85 1.72
N ILE A 130 7.17 -13.55 1.98
CA ILE A 130 6.29 -12.74 2.84
C ILE A 130 4.91 -12.57 2.19
N SER A 131 4.85 -12.31 0.89
CA SER A 131 3.57 -12.19 0.15
C SER A 131 2.78 -13.50 0.14
N THR A 132 3.46 -14.65 0.14
CA THR A 132 2.80 -15.95 0.25
C THR A 132 2.23 -16.16 1.65
N ILE A 133 2.99 -15.80 2.70
CA ILE A 133 2.52 -15.83 4.09
C ILE A 133 1.32 -14.92 4.26
N ASP A 134 1.38 -13.67 3.77
CA ASP A 134 0.28 -12.70 3.77
C ASP A 134 -0.99 -13.30 3.16
N CYS A 135 -0.88 -13.89 1.97
CA CYS A 135 -2.00 -14.53 1.28
C CYS A 135 -2.59 -15.69 2.09
N ILE A 136 -1.74 -16.58 2.63
CA ILE A 136 -2.19 -17.73 3.42
C ILE A 136 -2.89 -17.27 4.70
N VAL A 137 -2.34 -16.29 5.41
CA VAL A 137 -2.94 -15.75 6.65
C VAL A 137 -4.28 -15.11 6.36
N LYS A 138 -4.42 -14.32 5.29
CA LYS A 138 -5.71 -13.75 4.86
C LYS A 138 -6.74 -14.81 4.51
N LEU A 139 -6.33 -15.91 3.88
CA LEU A 139 -7.20 -17.05 3.61
C LEU A 139 -7.64 -17.75 4.90
N LEU A 140 -6.73 -17.94 5.85
CA LEU A 140 -7.04 -18.52 7.16
C LEU A 140 -8.03 -17.62 7.94
N ILE A 141 -7.80 -16.31 7.97
CA ILE A 141 -8.71 -15.34 8.59
C ILE A 141 -10.10 -15.46 7.94
N ALA A 142 -10.17 -15.47 6.61
CA ALA A 142 -11.43 -15.59 5.88
C ALA A 142 -12.15 -16.91 6.13
N TYR A 143 -11.42 -18.00 6.36
CA TYR A 143 -11.97 -19.30 6.70
C TYR A 143 -12.50 -19.35 8.15
N CYS A 144 -11.69 -18.87 9.09
CA CYS A 144 -12.02 -18.94 10.52
C CYS A 144 -13.19 -18.05 10.91
N ILE A 145 -13.45 -16.96 10.19
CA ILE A 145 -14.53 -16.01 10.49
C ILE A 145 -15.91 -16.65 10.41
N GLY A 146 -16.09 -17.65 9.55
CA GLY A 146 -17.35 -18.41 9.47
C GLY A 146 -17.60 -19.35 10.65
N MET A 147 -16.62 -19.54 11.53
CA MET A 147 -16.67 -20.46 12.67
C MET A 147 -16.86 -19.73 14.02
N THR A 148 -16.74 -18.40 14.03
CA THR A 148 -16.90 -17.58 15.23
C THR A 148 -18.37 -17.28 15.49
N GLY A 149 -18.83 -17.53 16.71
CA GLY A 149 -20.23 -17.32 17.10
C GLY A 149 -20.53 -15.94 17.69
N GLY A 150 -19.70 -14.90 17.38
CA GLY A 150 -19.82 -13.56 17.94
C GLY A 150 -19.96 -12.46 16.88
N ASP A 151 -19.52 -11.24 17.20
CA ASP A 151 -19.47 -10.12 16.26
C ASP A 151 -18.34 -10.35 15.23
N ASN A 152 -18.69 -11.05 14.15
CA ASN A 152 -17.75 -11.46 13.10
C ASN A 152 -17.10 -10.25 12.42
N LEU A 153 -17.76 -9.10 12.37
CA LEU A 153 -17.25 -7.88 11.75
C LEU A 153 -16.05 -7.32 12.52
N GLY A 154 -16.18 -7.17 13.84
CA GLY A 154 -15.08 -6.67 14.69
C GLY A 154 -13.88 -7.63 14.70
N TYR A 155 -14.13 -8.94 14.83
CA TYR A 155 -13.07 -9.95 14.76
C TYR A 155 -12.30 -9.95 13.43
N TYR A 156 -13.01 -9.74 12.31
CA TYR A 156 -12.40 -9.64 10.99
C TYR A 156 -11.47 -8.45 10.87
N GLY A 157 -11.94 -7.26 11.27
CA GLY A 157 -11.11 -6.06 11.25
C GLY A 157 -9.87 -6.18 12.13
N ALA A 158 -10.03 -6.69 13.36
CA ALA A 158 -8.91 -6.91 14.27
C ALA A 158 -7.90 -7.93 13.73
N ALA A 159 -8.38 -9.01 13.11
CA ALA A 159 -7.52 -10.03 12.52
C ALA A 159 -6.70 -9.49 11.35
N LEU A 160 -7.30 -8.66 10.47
CA LEU A 160 -6.59 -7.99 9.36
C LEU A 160 -5.58 -6.96 9.88
N MET A 161 -5.88 -6.25 10.97
CA MET A 161 -4.93 -5.35 11.59
C MET A 161 -3.71 -6.11 12.16
N LEU A 162 -3.94 -7.22 12.86
CA LEU A 162 -2.87 -8.07 13.39
C LEU A 162 -2.04 -8.69 12.26
N GLU A 163 -2.66 -9.09 11.16
CA GLU A 163 -2.00 -9.58 9.96
C GLU A 163 -1.09 -8.52 9.35
N ALA A 164 -1.57 -7.30 9.13
CA ALA A 164 -0.77 -6.19 8.62
C ALA A 164 0.42 -5.85 9.54
N PHE A 165 0.21 -5.89 10.85
CA PHE A 165 1.28 -5.74 11.84
C PHE A 165 2.33 -6.86 11.74
N MET A 166 1.89 -8.12 11.63
CA MET A 166 2.78 -9.27 11.46
C MET A 166 3.63 -9.14 10.19
N VAL A 167 3.01 -8.78 9.06
CA VAL A 167 3.72 -8.59 7.79
C VAL A 167 4.75 -7.46 7.89
N MET A 168 4.38 -6.33 8.51
CA MET A 168 5.32 -5.24 8.79
C MET A 168 6.50 -5.73 9.63
N LEU A 169 6.26 -6.47 10.70
CA LEU A 169 7.33 -7.03 11.56
C LEU A 169 8.25 -7.97 10.79
N LEU A 170 7.72 -8.83 9.92
CA LEU A 170 8.53 -9.71 9.08
C LEU A 170 9.50 -8.92 8.20
N TYR A 171 9.02 -7.86 7.52
CA TYR A 171 9.88 -6.98 6.72
C TYR A 171 10.93 -6.28 7.59
N VAL A 172 10.56 -5.76 8.75
CA VAL A 172 11.49 -5.09 9.68
C VAL A 172 12.58 -6.06 10.15
N ILE A 173 12.20 -7.27 10.57
CA ILE A 173 13.15 -8.28 11.08
C ILE A 173 14.11 -8.72 9.98
N ILE A 174 13.60 -9.05 8.79
CA ILE A 174 14.42 -9.49 7.67
C ILE A 174 15.35 -8.37 7.23
N ALA A 175 14.84 -7.16 7.03
CA ALA A 175 15.64 -6.04 6.56
C ALA A 175 16.74 -5.67 7.57
N ARG A 176 16.43 -5.57 8.86
CA ARG A 176 17.44 -5.25 9.88
C ARG A 176 18.50 -6.32 10.08
N ARG A 177 18.15 -7.60 9.87
CA ARG A 177 19.11 -8.71 9.99
C ARG A 177 20.01 -8.86 8.78
N LYS A 178 19.48 -8.60 7.58
CA LYS A 178 20.17 -8.87 6.31
C LYS A 178 20.89 -7.63 5.75
N TYR A 179 20.35 -6.43 5.99
CA TYR A 179 20.81 -5.21 5.34
C TYR A 179 21.33 -4.20 6.38
N PRO A 180 22.66 -3.98 6.46
CA PRO A 180 23.26 -3.06 7.43
C PRO A 180 22.85 -1.60 7.22
N GLU A 181 22.41 -1.25 6.00
CA GLU A 181 21.86 0.06 5.65
C GLU A 181 20.51 0.37 6.29
N CYS A 182 19.75 -0.65 6.74
CA CYS A 182 18.47 -0.48 7.42
C CYS A 182 18.61 -0.08 8.90
N LYS A 183 19.69 0.61 9.25
CA LYS A 183 19.90 1.22 10.56
C LYS A 183 19.56 2.71 10.48
N TYR A 184 18.69 3.14 11.39
CA TYR A 184 18.29 4.55 11.48
C TYR A 184 19.48 5.42 11.88
N THR A 185 19.69 6.50 11.14
CA THR A 185 20.68 7.55 11.43
C THR A 185 20.00 8.92 11.33
N ILE A 186 20.40 9.85 12.19
CA ILE A 186 19.84 11.21 12.15
C ILE A 186 20.43 11.96 10.95
N VAL A 187 19.62 12.22 9.96
CA VAL A 187 20.00 12.92 8.73
C VAL A 187 19.46 14.34 8.75
N LYS A 188 20.34 15.36 8.69
CA LYS A 188 19.98 16.78 8.64
C LYS A 188 20.08 17.38 7.22
N LYS A 189 20.33 16.57 6.19
CA LYS A 189 20.52 17.02 4.80
C LYS A 189 19.21 17.40 4.16
N LYS A 190 18.81 18.66 4.21
CA LYS A 190 17.57 19.20 3.62
C LYS A 190 17.45 18.89 2.10
N THR A 191 18.57 18.80 1.38
CA THR A 191 18.59 18.47 -0.06
C THR A 191 18.00 17.10 -0.34
N LEU A 192 18.35 16.07 0.45
CA LEU A 192 17.84 14.70 0.26
C LEU A 192 16.33 14.62 0.55
N TYR A 193 15.87 15.30 1.61
CA TYR A 193 14.42 15.43 1.87
C TYR A 193 13.69 16.08 0.70
N LYS A 194 14.24 17.17 0.15
CA LYS A 194 13.64 17.88 -0.98
C LYS A 194 13.60 16.99 -2.23
N GLU A 195 14.66 16.25 -2.52
CA GLU A 195 14.71 15.33 -3.66
C GLU A 195 13.64 14.24 -3.57
N LEU A 196 13.54 13.53 -2.41
CA LEU A 196 12.54 12.48 -2.22
C LEU A 196 11.11 13.05 -2.25
N PHE A 197 10.87 14.16 -1.56
CA PHE A 197 9.53 14.79 -1.55
C PHE A 197 9.12 15.29 -2.93
N SER A 198 10.02 15.94 -3.67
CA SER A 198 9.73 16.44 -5.01
C SER A 198 9.40 15.29 -5.97
N PHE A 199 10.21 14.23 -5.95
CA PHE A 199 9.94 13.07 -6.80
C PHE A 199 8.63 12.36 -6.43
N SER A 200 8.39 12.17 -5.12
CA SER A 200 7.13 11.57 -4.64
C SER A 200 5.93 12.44 -4.98
N GLY A 201 6.04 13.76 -4.86
CA GLY A 201 4.97 14.70 -5.20
C GLY A 201 4.59 14.65 -6.68
N TRP A 202 5.58 14.68 -7.59
CA TRP A 202 5.33 14.54 -9.03
C TRP A 202 4.76 13.16 -9.39
N SER A 203 5.26 12.10 -8.76
CA SER A 203 4.74 10.75 -8.95
C SER A 203 3.30 10.62 -8.43
N PHE A 204 2.98 11.28 -7.32
CA PHE A 204 1.63 11.32 -6.76
C PHE A 204 0.66 12.05 -7.69
N TYR A 205 1.07 13.19 -8.25
CA TYR A 205 0.27 13.90 -9.26
C TYR A 205 -0.01 13.02 -10.47
N GLY A 206 1.00 12.28 -10.96
CA GLY A 206 0.82 11.32 -12.06
C GLY A 206 -0.14 10.17 -11.69
N ALA A 207 -0.04 9.64 -10.47
CA ALA A 207 -0.95 8.61 -9.98
C ALA A 207 -2.40 9.12 -9.85
N LEU A 208 -2.60 10.35 -9.35
CA LEU A 208 -3.92 11.00 -9.30
C LEU A 208 -4.51 11.19 -10.70
N ALA A 209 -3.71 11.61 -11.67
CA ALA A 209 -4.15 11.75 -13.06
C ALA A 209 -4.62 10.39 -13.62
N GLY A 210 -3.90 9.31 -13.34
CA GLY A 210 -4.31 7.95 -13.72
C GLY A 210 -5.64 7.52 -13.10
N VAL A 211 -5.81 7.74 -11.80
CA VAL A 211 -7.09 7.48 -11.10
C VAL A 211 -8.20 8.35 -11.67
N GLY A 212 -7.93 9.64 -11.89
CA GLY A 212 -8.89 10.57 -12.48
C GLY A 212 -9.32 10.15 -13.89
N MET A 213 -8.40 9.64 -14.70
CA MET A 213 -8.71 9.14 -16.03
C MET A 213 -9.63 7.90 -15.96
N THR A 214 -9.34 6.95 -15.08
CA THR A 214 -10.12 5.72 -14.95
C THR A 214 -11.51 6.00 -14.38
N GLN A 215 -11.59 6.72 -13.27
CA GLN A 215 -12.85 7.05 -12.62
C GLN A 215 -13.66 8.07 -13.42
N GLY A 216 -13.00 9.05 -14.03
CA GLY A 216 -13.63 10.01 -14.91
C GLY A 216 -14.28 9.35 -16.13
N SER A 217 -13.59 8.40 -16.76
CA SER A 217 -14.15 7.60 -17.86
C SER A 217 -15.40 6.84 -17.42
N THR A 218 -15.37 6.21 -16.23
CA THR A 218 -16.51 5.49 -15.67
C THR A 218 -17.72 6.42 -15.46
N ILE A 219 -17.48 7.63 -14.90
CA ILE A 219 -18.55 8.62 -14.68
C ILE A 219 -19.12 9.11 -16.01
N ILE A 220 -18.27 9.49 -16.96
CA ILE A 220 -18.69 9.97 -18.28
C ILE A 220 -19.53 8.90 -19.00
N LEU A 221 -19.04 7.67 -19.03
CA LEU A 221 -19.78 6.56 -19.66
C LEU A 221 -21.13 6.32 -19.00
N ASN A 222 -21.21 6.42 -17.68
CA ASN A 222 -22.48 6.25 -16.96
C ASN A 222 -23.47 7.38 -17.30
N VAL A 223 -23.00 8.64 -17.28
CA VAL A 223 -23.84 9.83 -17.52
C VAL A 223 -24.34 9.90 -18.95
N PHE A 224 -23.47 9.63 -19.95
CA PHE A 224 -23.85 9.81 -21.36
C PHE A 224 -24.39 8.56 -22.03
N PHE A 225 -24.00 7.38 -21.59
CA PHE A 225 -24.35 6.10 -22.25
C PHE A 225 -25.13 5.14 -21.35
N GLY A 226 -25.32 5.48 -20.08
CA GLY A 226 -26.10 4.71 -19.13
C GLY A 226 -25.40 3.49 -18.52
N PRO A 227 -26.09 2.76 -17.61
CA PRO A 227 -25.49 1.72 -16.77
C PRO A 227 -25.04 0.47 -17.55
N ILE A 228 -25.67 0.13 -18.68
CA ILE A 228 -25.35 -1.07 -19.46
C ILE A 228 -23.95 -0.95 -20.08
N ILE A 229 -23.64 0.20 -20.71
CA ILE A 229 -22.33 0.43 -21.32
C ILE A 229 -21.27 0.58 -20.23
N ASN A 230 -21.60 1.21 -19.12
CA ASN A 230 -20.71 1.32 -17.99
C ASN A 230 -20.36 -0.06 -17.38
N ALA A 231 -21.32 -0.98 -17.31
CA ALA A 231 -21.08 -2.35 -16.88
C ALA A 231 -20.16 -3.11 -17.84
N ALA A 232 -20.36 -2.97 -19.15
CA ALA A 232 -19.48 -3.57 -20.16
C ALA A 232 -18.04 -3.02 -20.05
N PHE A 233 -17.88 -1.70 -19.84
CA PHE A 233 -16.57 -1.07 -19.58
C PHE A 233 -15.93 -1.60 -18.30
N GLY A 234 -16.71 -1.82 -17.24
CA GLY A 234 -16.25 -2.43 -15.98
C GLY A 234 -15.66 -3.84 -16.19
N ILE A 235 -16.33 -4.67 -16.99
CA ILE A 235 -15.84 -6.02 -17.32
C ILE A 235 -14.53 -5.93 -18.14
N ALA A 236 -14.48 -5.04 -19.15
CA ALA A 236 -13.28 -4.82 -19.94
C ALA A 236 -12.10 -4.36 -19.06
N ASN A 237 -12.36 -3.45 -18.10
CA ASN A 237 -11.36 -3.01 -17.14
C ASN A 237 -10.88 -4.12 -16.20
N GLN A 238 -11.72 -5.06 -15.82
CA GLN A 238 -11.29 -6.21 -15.02
C GLN A 238 -10.26 -7.08 -15.78
N ILE A 239 -10.50 -7.35 -17.04
CA ILE A 239 -9.58 -8.10 -17.90
C ILE A 239 -8.28 -7.30 -18.07
N TYR A 240 -8.39 -6.02 -18.40
CA TYR A 240 -7.24 -5.12 -18.53
C TYR A 240 -6.38 -5.10 -17.26
N ASN A 241 -6.99 -4.95 -16.07
CA ASN A 241 -6.30 -4.94 -14.80
C ASN A 241 -5.64 -6.28 -14.46
N ALA A 242 -6.25 -7.42 -14.81
CA ALA A 242 -5.65 -8.73 -14.64
C ALA A 242 -4.35 -8.88 -15.46
N ILE A 243 -4.39 -8.47 -16.74
CA ILE A 243 -3.21 -8.48 -17.62
C ILE A 243 -2.15 -7.51 -17.12
N ASN A 244 -2.55 -6.30 -16.73
CA ASN A 244 -1.63 -5.30 -16.17
C ASN A 244 -0.95 -5.77 -14.88
N THR A 245 -1.66 -6.49 -14.02
CA THR A 245 -1.07 -7.03 -12.79
C THR A 245 0.07 -8.01 -13.11
N LEU A 246 -0.13 -8.89 -14.09
CA LEU A 246 0.94 -9.80 -14.55
C LEU A 246 2.12 -9.03 -15.12
N THR A 247 1.87 -8.09 -16.03
CA THR A 247 2.91 -7.25 -16.65
C THR A 247 3.69 -6.45 -15.61
N ASN A 248 2.98 -5.80 -14.67
CA ASN A 248 3.61 -5.03 -13.61
C ASN A 248 4.47 -5.88 -12.67
N SER A 249 4.08 -7.12 -12.41
CA SER A 249 4.88 -8.04 -11.58
C SER A 249 6.26 -8.30 -12.21
N VAL A 250 6.31 -8.46 -13.53
CA VAL A 250 7.57 -8.58 -14.28
C VAL A 250 8.37 -7.29 -14.22
N VAL A 251 7.74 -6.14 -14.49
CA VAL A 251 8.40 -4.82 -14.45
C VAL A 251 8.99 -4.53 -13.06
N ILE A 252 8.27 -4.83 -11.99
CA ILE A 252 8.75 -4.62 -10.61
C ILE A 252 10.01 -5.46 -10.33
N ALA A 253 10.09 -6.69 -10.85
CA ALA A 253 11.25 -7.55 -10.66
C ALA A 253 12.50 -7.02 -11.38
N PHE A 254 12.37 -6.50 -12.60
CA PHE A 254 13.50 -5.99 -13.39
C PHE A 254 13.91 -4.55 -13.04
N ARG A 255 13.02 -3.74 -12.53
CA ARG A 255 13.25 -2.31 -12.24
C ARG A 255 14.51 -2.03 -11.40
N PRO A 256 14.79 -2.72 -10.27
CA PRO A 256 15.98 -2.46 -9.47
C PRO A 256 17.27 -2.70 -10.23
N ALA A 257 17.35 -3.81 -10.99
CA ALA A 257 18.52 -4.16 -11.79
C ALA A 257 18.81 -3.10 -12.86
N MET A 258 17.78 -2.66 -13.59
CA MET A 258 17.91 -1.59 -14.59
C MET A 258 18.39 -0.27 -13.99
N ILE A 259 17.85 0.15 -12.84
CA ILE A 259 18.25 1.41 -12.19
C ILE A 259 19.69 1.32 -11.70
N LYS A 260 20.13 0.18 -11.16
CA LYS A 260 21.51 -0.05 -10.72
C LYS A 260 22.48 0.04 -11.89
N SER A 261 22.25 -0.73 -12.96
CA SER A 261 23.12 -0.76 -14.14
C SER A 261 23.24 0.63 -14.78
N TYR A 262 22.13 1.36 -14.87
CA TYR A 262 22.13 2.76 -15.33
C TYR A 262 22.98 3.65 -14.42
N SER A 263 22.86 3.53 -13.10
CA SER A 263 23.61 4.37 -12.16
C SER A 263 25.09 4.01 -12.10
N ALA A 264 25.45 2.73 -12.35
CA ALA A 264 26.83 2.24 -12.46
C ALA A 264 27.48 2.54 -13.81
N LYS A 265 26.74 3.06 -14.80
CA LYS A 265 27.16 3.28 -16.19
C LYS A 265 27.59 1.99 -16.92
N GLU A 266 27.01 0.87 -16.56
CA GLU A 266 27.22 -0.42 -17.21
C GLU A 266 26.28 -0.55 -18.43
N ASN A 267 26.67 0.10 -19.55
CA ASN A 267 25.80 0.17 -20.75
C ASN A 267 25.58 -1.20 -21.41
N GLY A 268 26.54 -2.14 -21.32
CA GLY A 268 26.39 -3.47 -21.90
C GLY A 268 25.32 -4.37 -21.27
N TYR A 269 24.74 -3.97 -20.13
CA TYR A 269 23.63 -4.67 -19.49
C TYR A 269 22.26 -4.06 -19.84
N LEU A 270 22.27 -2.89 -20.48
CA LEU A 270 21.05 -2.16 -20.86
C LEU A 270 20.64 -2.38 -22.34
N GLU A 271 21.54 -2.95 -23.13
CA GLU A 271 21.32 -3.40 -24.51
C GLU A 271 20.76 -4.84 -24.53
#